data_1a6a3cbbd5b1383ad04b42a057fa5ac6
#
_entry.id   1a6a3cbbd5b1383ad04b42a057fa5ac6
#
_cell.length_a   1.000
_cell.length_b   1.000
_cell.length_c   1.000
_cell.angle_alpha   90.00
_cell.angle_beta   90.00
_cell.angle_gamma   90.00
#
_symmetry.space_group_name_H-M   'P 1'
#
loop_
_entity.id
_entity.type
_entity.pdbx_description
1 polymer ?
#
loop_
_entity_poly.entity_id
_entity_poly.type
_entity_poly.pdbx_seq_one_letter_code
_entity_poly.pdbx_strand_id
1 'polypeptide(L)'
;GELNDVVSFEASGPYEFTVTLTNATPVFIPSMAHWSLAILDKSTVDSLDTNPIGTGPYKFVEQIPGDRLVLEKFDDYFDKDTLNQRPQKVIIVPVKDPQTRIAALKAGEIDFAVDLPYEQMASVAATPGLEILAQRDGITASYMTVIFNYKEGPMADLKVRQAVQLAIDPIAIHTAIYFGLRS
;
A
#
# COMPACT_ATOMS: atom_id res chain seq x y z
N GLY A 1 3.03 2.97 17.49
CA GLY A 1 2.14 2.53 16.40
C GLY A 1 0.77 3.19 16.52
N GLU A 2 -0.13 2.91 15.61
CA GLU A 2 -1.43 3.57 15.44
C GLU A 2 -2.36 3.42 16.65
N LEU A 3 -2.12 2.42 17.48
CA LEU A 3 -2.93 2.09 18.67
C LEU A 3 -2.30 2.52 20.01
N ASN A 4 -1.22 3.31 19.99
CA ASN A 4 -0.51 3.70 21.22
C ASN A 4 -1.38 4.50 22.21
N ASP A 5 -2.35 5.27 21.70
CA ASP A 5 -3.25 6.07 22.52
C ASP A 5 -4.52 5.33 22.93
N VAL A 6 -4.66 4.05 22.57
CA VAL A 6 -5.84 3.26 22.95
C VAL A 6 -5.71 2.72 24.36
N VAL A 7 -6.71 3.01 25.19
CA VAL A 7 -6.84 2.52 26.57
C VAL A 7 -7.59 1.19 26.60
N SER A 8 -8.70 1.10 25.86
CA SER A 8 -9.53 -0.10 25.83
C SER A 8 -10.31 -0.25 24.54
N PHE A 9 -10.66 -1.51 24.26
CA PHE A 9 -11.61 -1.93 23.24
C PHE A 9 -12.76 -2.66 23.92
N GLU A 10 -13.99 -2.30 23.61
CA GLU A 10 -15.18 -2.91 24.21
C GLU A 10 -16.28 -3.12 23.16
N ALA A 11 -16.82 -4.33 23.08
CA ALA A 11 -18.03 -4.62 22.36
C ALA A 11 -19.23 -4.43 23.28
N SER A 12 -19.91 -3.30 23.18
CA SER A 12 -21.06 -2.92 24.04
C SER A 12 -22.40 -3.44 23.51
N GLY A 13 -22.42 -4.01 22.32
CA GLY A 13 -23.59 -4.59 21.67
C GLY A 13 -23.23 -5.43 20.46
N PRO A 14 -24.23 -6.06 19.81
CA PRO A 14 -23.98 -6.92 18.64
C PRO A 14 -23.45 -6.16 17.43
N TYR A 15 -23.64 -4.84 17.39
CA TYR A 15 -23.19 -3.95 16.31
C TYR A 15 -22.54 -2.67 16.84
N GLU A 16 -22.10 -2.69 18.12
CA GLU A 16 -21.50 -1.55 18.76
C GLU A 16 -20.13 -1.90 19.31
N PHE A 17 -19.14 -1.12 18.92
CA PHE A 17 -17.75 -1.28 19.33
C PHE A 17 -17.20 0.07 19.79
N THR A 18 -16.77 0.14 21.03
CA THR A 18 -16.25 1.36 21.65
C THR A 18 -14.74 1.27 21.77
N VAL A 19 -14.07 2.31 21.34
CA VAL A 19 -12.62 2.50 21.53
C VAL A 19 -12.41 3.71 22.42
N THR A 20 -11.76 3.51 23.55
CA THR A 20 -11.41 4.58 24.48
C THR A 20 -9.96 5.00 24.28
N LEU A 21 -9.73 6.29 24.09
CA LEU A 21 -8.40 6.87 23.88
C LEU A 21 -7.94 7.62 25.13
N THR A 22 -6.62 7.64 25.38
CA THR A 22 -6.00 8.47 26.43
C THR A 22 -6.24 9.95 26.20
N ASN A 23 -6.13 10.39 24.95
CA ASN A 23 -6.36 11.77 24.53
C ASN A 23 -7.17 11.80 23.24
N ALA A 24 -7.99 12.82 23.09
CA ALA A 24 -8.68 13.06 21.82
C ALA A 24 -7.66 13.39 20.73
N THR A 25 -7.68 12.63 19.65
CA THR A 25 -6.79 12.83 18.49
C THR A 25 -7.60 12.80 17.19
N PRO A 26 -7.50 13.83 16.35
CA PRO A 26 -8.24 13.90 15.07
C PRO A 26 -7.72 12.88 14.05
N VAL A 27 -6.51 12.34 14.27
CA VAL A 27 -5.89 11.39 13.33
C VAL A 27 -6.27 9.92 13.60
N PHE A 28 -6.97 9.63 14.71
CA PHE A 28 -7.30 8.24 15.07
C PHE A 28 -8.16 7.55 14.00
N ILE A 29 -9.26 8.18 13.58
CA ILE A 29 -10.15 7.62 12.56
C ILE A 29 -9.43 7.42 11.22
N PRO A 30 -8.69 8.39 10.68
CA PRO A 30 -7.84 8.17 9.49
C PRO A 30 -6.82 7.04 9.68
N SER A 31 -6.21 6.90 10.86
CA SER A 31 -5.26 5.82 11.15
C SER A 31 -5.88 4.43 11.08
N MET A 32 -7.18 4.30 11.37
CA MET A 32 -7.90 3.02 11.25
C MET A 32 -7.98 2.50 9.82
N ALA A 33 -7.72 3.34 8.81
CA ALA A 33 -7.61 2.93 7.41
C ALA A 33 -6.24 2.31 7.06
N HIS A 34 -5.31 2.24 8.01
CA HIS A 34 -4.01 1.61 7.78
C HIS A 34 -4.16 0.10 7.55
N TRP A 35 -3.43 -0.44 6.59
CA TRP A 35 -3.52 -1.85 6.20
C TRP A 35 -3.27 -2.85 7.35
N SER A 36 -2.44 -2.47 8.36
CA SER A 36 -2.17 -3.30 9.53
C SER A 36 -3.34 -3.41 10.53
N LEU A 37 -4.39 -2.60 10.34
CA LEU A 37 -5.60 -2.58 11.16
C LEU A 37 -6.80 -3.17 10.42
N ALA A 38 -6.57 -4.04 9.43
CA ALA A 38 -7.63 -4.74 8.73
C ALA A 38 -8.51 -5.55 9.71
N ILE A 39 -9.82 -5.44 9.54
CA ILE A 39 -10.79 -6.20 10.34
C ILE A 39 -10.93 -7.59 9.76
N LEU A 40 -10.68 -8.60 10.58
CA LEU A 40 -10.66 -10.01 10.21
C LEU A 40 -11.69 -10.80 11.01
N ASP A 41 -12.15 -11.92 10.46
CA ASP A 41 -12.98 -12.85 11.19
C ASP A 41 -12.16 -13.55 12.27
N LYS A 42 -12.66 -13.52 13.52
CA LYS A 42 -11.98 -14.09 14.69
C LYS A 42 -11.70 -15.60 14.54
N SER A 43 -12.55 -16.32 13.82
CA SER A 43 -12.40 -17.77 13.61
C SER A 43 -11.19 -18.15 12.76
N THR A 44 -10.63 -17.18 11.99
CA THR A 44 -9.52 -17.42 11.06
C THR A 44 -8.19 -16.86 11.54
N VAL A 45 -8.11 -16.29 12.76
CA VAL A 45 -6.87 -15.66 13.27
C VAL A 45 -5.69 -16.62 13.25
N ASP A 46 -5.90 -17.90 13.58
CA ASP A 46 -4.84 -18.92 13.59
C ASP A 46 -4.54 -19.52 12.21
N SER A 47 -5.30 -19.15 11.17
CA SER A 47 -5.17 -19.67 9.80
C SER A 47 -5.06 -18.57 8.73
N LEU A 48 -4.65 -17.37 9.12
CA LEU A 48 -4.57 -16.21 8.21
C LEU A 48 -3.68 -16.45 7.00
N ASP A 49 -2.64 -17.26 7.14
CA ASP A 49 -1.72 -17.58 6.05
C ASP A 49 -2.33 -18.50 4.98
N THR A 50 -3.41 -19.22 5.32
CA THR A 50 -4.00 -20.24 4.46
C THR A 50 -5.47 -20.04 4.16
N ASN A 51 -6.19 -19.32 5.02
CA ASN A 51 -7.62 -19.08 4.87
C ASN A 51 -8.03 -17.75 5.53
N PRO A 52 -7.55 -16.60 5.05
CA PRO A 52 -7.94 -15.30 5.60
C PRO A 52 -9.39 -14.96 5.26
N ILE A 53 -10.17 -14.56 6.26
CA ILE A 53 -11.52 -14.01 6.07
C ILE A 53 -11.50 -12.58 6.58
N GLY A 54 -11.70 -11.62 5.69
CA GLY A 54 -11.77 -10.20 5.97
C GLY A 54 -13.13 -9.61 5.62
N THR A 55 -13.22 -8.29 5.67
CA THR A 55 -14.43 -7.50 5.37
C THR A 55 -14.39 -6.83 3.99
N GLY A 56 -13.43 -7.20 3.15
CA GLY A 56 -13.21 -6.63 1.82
C GLY A 56 -14.15 -7.15 0.72
N PRO A 57 -14.09 -6.55 -0.48
CA PRO A 57 -14.94 -6.92 -1.62
C PRO A 57 -14.54 -8.22 -2.32
N TYR A 58 -13.48 -8.88 -1.88
CA TYR A 58 -12.99 -10.14 -2.44
C TYR A 58 -12.83 -11.21 -1.37
N LYS A 59 -13.13 -12.45 -1.75
CA LYS A 59 -12.85 -13.67 -0.98
C LYS A 59 -11.53 -14.29 -1.43
N PHE A 60 -10.79 -14.82 -0.49
CA PHE A 60 -9.64 -15.67 -0.76
C PHE A 60 -10.10 -16.98 -1.39
N VAL A 61 -9.37 -17.44 -2.41
CA VAL A 61 -9.60 -18.73 -3.08
C VAL A 61 -8.43 -19.66 -2.86
N GLU A 62 -7.22 -19.22 -3.27
CA GLU A 62 -6.00 -19.99 -3.07
C GLU A 62 -4.77 -19.08 -3.06
N GLN A 63 -3.71 -19.55 -2.42
CA GLN A 63 -2.38 -18.99 -2.54
C GLN A 63 -1.36 -20.12 -2.77
N ILE A 64 -0.60 -20.00 -3.85
CA ILE A 64 0.57 -20.85 -4.10
C ILE A 64 1.80 -19.98 -3.89
N PRO A 65 2.59 -20.19 -2.81
CA PRO A 65 3.73 -19.34 -2.49
C PRO A 65 4.73 -19.24 -3.65
N GLY A 66 5.05 -18.01 -4.04
CA GLY A 66 5.97 -17.72 -5.15
C GLY A 66 5.37 -17.85 -6.56
N ASP A 67 4.13 -18.30 -6.68
CA ASP A 67 3.42 -18.45 -7.94
C ASP A 67 2.27 -17.47 -8.06
N ARG A 68 1.20 -17.61 -7.26
CA ARG A 68 0.02 -16.75 -7.35
C ARG A 68 -0.81 -16.69 -6.09
N LEU A 69 -1.58 -15.60 -5.99
CA LEU A 69 -2.73 -15.45 -5.09
C LEU A 69 -3.98 -15.24 -5.94
N VAL A 70 -5.03 -15.99 -5.67
CA VAL A 70 -6.32 -15.91 -6.38
C VAL A 70 -7.40 -15.43 -5.43
N LEU A 71 -8.12 -14.41 -5.89
CA LEU A 71 -9.23 -13.80 -5.19
C LEU A 71 -10.47 -13.79 -6.10
N GLU A 72 -11.64 -14.03 -5.53
CA GLU A 72 -12.94 -13.92 -6.23
C GLU A 72 -13.82 -12.85 -5.58
N LYS A 73 -14.60 -12.18 -6.40
CA LYS A 73 -15.51 -11.14 -5.98
C LYS A 73 -16.53 -11.68 -4.96
N PHE A 74 -16.76 -10.93 -3.90
CA PHE A 74 -17.76 -11.25 -2.88
C PHE A 74 -19.09 -10.60 -3.24
N ASP A 75 -20.00 -11.38 -3.84
CA ASP A 75 -21.28 -10.85 -4.33
C ASP A 75 -22.17 -10.26 -3.23
N ASP A 76 -22.02 -10.68 -1.98
CA ASP A 76 -22.76 -10.13 -0.83
C ASP A 76 -22.04 -8.94 -0.15
N TYR A 77 -20.98 -8.40 -0.75
CA TYR A 77 -20.33 -7.20 -0.24
C TYR A 77 -21.32 -6.03 -0.13
N PHE A 78 -21.24 -5.27 0.96
CA PHE A 78 -22.24 -4.24 1.30
C PHE A 78 -22.31 -3.08 0.31
N ASP A 79 -21.18 -2.66 -0.28
CA ASP A 79 -21.12 -1.59 -1.28
C ASP A 79 -21.23 -2.19 -2.69
N LYS A 80 -22.46 -2.33 -3.15
CA LYS A 80 -22.77 -2.90 -4.46
C LYS A 80 -22.33 -2.02 -5.62
N ASP A 81 -22.38 -0.71 -5.48
CA ASP A 81 -22.04 0.23 -6.55
C ASP A 81 -20.56 0.14 -6.89
N THR A 82 -19.70 0.15 -5.88
CA THR A 82 -18.27 -0.08 -6.05
C THR A 82 -17.96 -1.50 -6.53
N LEU A 83 -18.69 -2.51 -6.03
CA LEU A 83 -18.50 -3.91 -6.39
C LEU A 83 -18.76 -4.17 -7.89
N ASN A 84 -19.80 -3.58 -8.45
CA ASN A 84 -20.21 -3.80 -9.85
C ASN A 84 -19.15 -3.34 -10.87
N GLN A 85 -18.27 -2.42 -10.48
CA GLN A 85 -17.17 -1.91 -11.31
C GLN A 85 -15.89 -2.76 -11.21
N ARG A 86 -15.87 -3.80 -10.35
CA ARG A 86 -14.70 -4.62 -10.08
C ARG A 86 -14.69 -5.90 -10.91
N PRO A 87 -13.51 -6.41 -11.29
CA PRO A 87 -13.41 -7.70 -11.97
C PRO A 87 -13.93 -8.84 -11.09
N GLN A 88 -14.45 -9.89 -11.72
CA GLN A 88 -15.00 -11.05 -11.03
C GLN A 88 -13.91 -11.86 -10.31
N LYS A 89 -12.71 -11.86 -10.88
CA LYS A 89 -11.56 -12.60 -10.37
C LYS A 89 -10.30 -11.74 -10.45
N VAL A 90 -9.47 -11.80 -9.42
CA VAL A 90 -8.16 -11.15 -9.38
C VAL A 90 -7.10 -12.21 -9.14
N ILE A 91 -6.09 -12.25 -9.99
CA ILE A 91 -4.91 -13.14 -9.86
C ILE A 91 -3.69 -12.26 -9.67
N ILE A 92 -3.04 -12.36 -8.52
CA ILE A 92 -1.81 -11.62 -8.23
C ILE A 92 -0.63 -12.55 -8.41
N VAL A 93 0.25 -12.19 -9.34
CA VAL A 93 1.46 -12.97 -9.68
C VAL A 93 2.70 -12.19 -9.27
N PRO A 94 3.58 -12.73 -8.41
CA PRO A 94 4.80 -12.08 -7.97
C PRO A 94 5.91 -12.19 -9.01
N VAL A 95 5.98 -11.25 -9.95
CA VAL A 95 7.05 -11.15 -10.95
C VAL A 95 8.14 -10.20 -10.42
N LYS A 96 9.28 -10.73 -9.99
CA LYS A 96 10.35 -9.95 -9.33
C LYS A 96 11.08 -9.01 -10.31
N ASP A 97 11.35 -9.49 -11.50
CA ASP A 97 12.09 -8.71 -12.50
C ASP A 97 11.19 -7.67 -13.19
N PRO A 98 11.54 -6.37 -13.14
CA PRO A 98 10.71 -5.31 -13.70
C PRO A 98 10.59 -5.38 -15.23
N GLN A 99 11.62 -5.83 -15.94
CA GLN A 99 11.60 -5.92 -17.39
C GLN A 99 10.66 -7.04 -17.84
N THR A 100 10.66 -8.15 -17.12
CA THR A 100 9.70 -9.25 -17.35
C THR A 100 8.26 -8.77 -17.10
N ARG A 101 7.99 -7.97 -16.04
CA ARG A 101 6.65 -7.38 -15.84
C ARG A 101 6.21 -6.48 -16.98
N ILE A 102 7.12 -5.63 -17.47
CA ILE A 102 6.84 -4.72 -18.61
C ILE A 102 6.57 -5.53 -19.87
N ALA A 103 7.36 -6.56 -20.15
CA ALA A 103 7.16 -7.43 -21.31
C ALA A 103 5.81 -8.13 -21.26
N ALA A 104 5.46 -8.75 -20.12
CA ALA A 104 4.17 -9.41 -19.92
C ALA A 104 2.98 -8.45 -20.08
N LEU A 105 3.08 -7.21 -19.56
CA LEU A 105 2.07 -6.18 -19.71
C LEU A 105 1.90 -5.77 -21.19
N LYS A 106 3.00 -5.56 -21.92
CA LYS A 106 2.98 -5.21 -23.35
C LYS A 106 2.47 -6.35 -24.23
N ALA A 107 2.68 -7.60 -23.82
CA ALA A 107 2.17 -8.80 -24.49
C ALA A 107 0.70 -9.09 -24.16
N GLY A 108 0.10 -8.39 -23.19
CA GLY A 108 -1.26 -8.68 -22.71
C GLY A 108 -1.39 -9.97 -21.88
N GLU A 109 -0.28 -10.47 -21.35
CA GLU A 109 -0.27 -11.62 -20.44
C GLU A 109 -0.73 -11.25 -19.02
N ILE A 110 -0.59 -9.97 -18.67
CA ILE A 110 -1.12 -9.37 -17.44
C ILE A 110 -1.85 -8.07 -17.78
N ASP A 111 -2.90 -7.77 -17.02
CA ASP A 111 -3.74 -6.59 -17.23
C ASP A 111 -3.24 -5.35 -16.48
N PHE A 112 -2.48 -5.56 -15.39
CA PHE A 112 -2.02 -4.50 -14.51
C PHE A 112 -0.64 -4.83 -13.93
N ALA A 113 0.23 -3.85 -13.88
CA ALA A 113 1.56 -3.96 -13.26
C ALA A 113 1.80 -2.83 -12.26
N VAL A 114 2.33 -3.17 -11.10
CA VAL A 114 2.74 -2.22 -10.04
C VAL A 114 4.26 -2.07 -10.02
N ASP A 115 4.74 -0.99 -9.43
CA ASP A 115 6.16 -0.73 -9.15
C ASP A 115 7.04 -0.84 -10.41
N LEU A 116 6.63 -0.20 -11.48
CA LEU A 116 7.45 -0.09 -12.68
C LEU A 116 8.55 0.97 -12.48
N PRO A 117 9.78 0.72 -13.01
CA PRO A 117 10.85 1.70 -12.98
C PRO A 117 10.41 3.00 -13.69
N TYR A 118 10.67 4.15 -13.06
CA TYR A 118 10.24 5.46 -13.60
C TYR A 118 10.83 5.76 -14.97
N GLU A 119 12.06 5.34 -15.23
CA GLU A 119 12.74 5.48 -16.52
C GLU A 119 12.03 4.72 -17.65
N GLN A 120 11.23 3.71 -17.33
CA GLN A 120 10.49 2.91 -18.33
C GLN A 120 9.06 3.43 -18.58
N MET A 121 8.54 4.30 -17.71
CA MET A 121 7.14 4.74 -17.78
C MET A 121 6.82 5.45 -19.09
N ALA A 122 7.72 6.27 -19.62
CA ALA A 122 7.51 6.93 -20.90
C ALA A 122 7.36 5.92 -22.07
N SER A 123 8.17 4.84 -22.05
CA SER A 123 8.09 3.76 -23.05
C SER A 123 6.81 2.94 -22.90
N VAL A 124 6.34 2.72 -21.68
CA VAL A 124 5.07 2.01 -21.43
C VAL A 124 3.90 2.87 -21.87
N ALA A 125 3.89 4.16 -21.51
CA ALA A 125 2.84 5.11 -21.90
C ALA A 125 2.71 5.31 -23.43
N ALA A 126 3.80 5.14 -24.17
CA ALA A 126 3.81 5.20 -25.63
C ALA A 126 3.26 3.93 -26.31
N THR A 127 2.99 2.86 -25.55
CA THR A 127 2.46 1.60 -26.06
C THR A 127 0.94 1.73 -26.25
N PRO A 128 0.38 1.51 -27.45
CA PRO A 128 -1.06 1.59 -27.67
C PRO A 128 -1.84 0.65 -26.74
N GLY A 129 -2.90 1.17 -26.12
CA GLY A 129 -3.77 0.41 -25.20
C GLY A 129 -3.27 0.32 -23.76
N LEU A 130 -2.11 0.89 -23.43
CA LEU A 130 -1.63 0.99 -22.05
C LEU A 130 -1.78 2.41 -21.50
N GLU A 131 -2.10 2.50 -20.22
CA GLU A 131 -2.23 3.76 -19.50
C GLU A 131 -1.37 3.73 -18.23
N ILE A 132 -0.74 4.85 -17.88
CA ILE A 132 -0.04 5.03 -16.62
C ILE A 132 -1.00 5.66 -15.62
N LEU A 133 -1.35 4.91 -14.61
CA LEU A 133 -2.06 5.42 -13.44
C LEU A 133 -1.04 5.95 -12.43
N ALA A 134 -0.61 7.19 -12.64
CA ALA A 134 0.27 7.87 -11.70
C ALA A 134 -0.55 8.65 -10.68
N GLN A 135 -0.17 8.54 -9.43
CA GLN A 135 -0.80 9.30 -8.37
C GLN A 135 -0.31 10.75 -8.43
N ARG A 136 -1.13 11.64 -8.99
CA ARG A 136 -0.77 13.04 -9.22
C ARG A 136 -1.21 13.98 -8.08
N ASP A 137 -2.16 13.59 -7.25
CA ASP A 137 -2.91 14.53 -6.40
C ASP A 137 -2.64 14.39 -4.89
N GLY A 138 -1.44 13.99 -4.50
CA GLY A 138 -1.00 14.09 -3.10
C GLY A 138 -1.75 13.21 -2.07
N ILE A 139 -2.57 12.28 -2.52
CA ILE A 139 -3.41 11.43 -1.64
C ILE A 139 -2.60 10.36 -0.91
N THR A 140 -1.43 9.99 -1.42
CA THR A 140 -0.46 9.20 -0.63
C THR A 140 0.85 9.97 -0.54
N ALA A 141 1.16 10.44 0.64
CA ALA A 141 2.49 10.92 0.99
C ALA A 141 3.48 9.75 1.03
N SER A 142 3.88 9.27 -0.16
CA SER A 142 5.07 8.46 -0.24
C SER A 142 6.27 9.41 -0.30
N TYR A 143 7.05 9.43 0.76
CA TYR A 143 8.25 10.25 0.85
C TYR A 143 9.47 9.34 0.98
N MET A 144 10.56 9.77 0.39
CA MET A 144 11.85 9.15 0.58
C MET A 144 12.53 9.82 1.77
N THR A 145 12.95 9.05 2.76
CA THR A 145 13.62 9.56 3.95
C THR A 145 15.03 8.99 4.08
N VAL A 146 15.96 9.83 4.51
CA VAL A 146 17.24 9.40 5.00
C VAL A 146 17.17 9.32 6.52
N ILE A 147 17.27 8.12 7.07
CA ILE A 147 17.21 7.89 8.51
C ILE A 147 18.64 7.84 9.05
N PHE A 148 18.93 8.69 10.02
CA PHE A 148 20.24 8.73 10.69
C PHE A 148 20.25 7.89 11.98
N ASN A 149 21.32 7.13 12.21
CA ASN A 149 21.62 6.64 13.55
C ASN A 149 22.15 7.81 14.40
N TYR A 150 21.25 8.44 15.15
CA TYR A 150 21.56 9.62 15.98
C TYR A 150 22.13 9.25 17.36
N LYS A 151 22.19 7.97 17.71
CA LYS A 151 22.65 7.52 19.03
C LYS A 151 24.17 7.40 19.10
N GLU A 152 24.81 7.08 17.99
CA GLU A 152 26.25 6.84 17.94
C GLU A 152 26.85 7.17 16.56
N GLY A 153 28.18 7.27 16.47
CA GLY A 153 28.89 7.58 15.26
C GLY A 153 28.78 9.06 14.84
N PRO A 154 29.21 9.43 13.64
CA PRO A 154 29.24 10.83 13.19
C PRO A 154 27.88 11.52 13.21
N MET A 155 26.79 10.77 13.00
CA MET A 155 25.43 11.30 12.98
C MET A 155 24.86 11.56 14.37
N ALA A 156 25.55 11.20 15.46
CA ALA A 156 25.19 11.61 16.82
C ALA A 156 25.35 13.15 17.00
N ASP A 157 26.27 13.78 16.28
CA ASP A 157 26.42 15.23 16.30
C ASP A 157 25.32 15.92 15.47
N LEU A 158 24.60 16.84 16.11
CA LEU A 158 23.54 17.62 15.45
C LEU A 158 24.04 18.41 14.25
N LYS A 159 25.24 19.01 14.35
CA LYS A 159 25.81 19.82 13.27
C LYS A 159 26.12 19.00 12.03
N VAL A 160 26.55 17.74 12.22
CA VAL A 160 26.76 16.81 11.10
C VAL A 160 25.44 16.49 10.40
N ARG A 161 24.38 16.22 11.15
CA ARG A 161 23.04 16.00 10.56
C ARG A 161 22.53 17.22 9.80
N GLN A 162 22.71 18.42 10.36
CA GLN A 162 22.34 19.67 9.70
C GLN A 162 23.16 19.92 8.43
N ALA A 163 24.46 19.63 8.46
CA ALA A 163 25.31 19.75 7.28
C ALA A 163 24.85 18.81 6.15
N VAL A 164 24.53 17.55 6.48
CA VAL A 164 23.98 16.60 5.49
C VAL A 164 22.64 17.07 4.93
N GLN A 165 21.75 17.59 5.76
CA GLN A 165 20.46 18.13 5.31
C GLN A 165 20.64 19.31 4.34
N LEU A 166 21.59 20.21 4.61
CA LEU A 166 21.90 21.34 3.73
C LEU A 166 22.60 20.95 2.44
N ALA A 167 23.33 19.83 2.44
CA ALA A 167 24.05 19.33 1.27
C ALA A 167 23.13 18.59 0.27
N ILE A 168 21.95 18.15 0.71
CA ILE A 168 20.99 17.43 -0.13
C ILE A 168 20.08 18.44 -0.81
N ASP A 169 20.00 18.40 -2.14
CA ASP A 169 18.99 19.09 -2.91
C ASP A 169 17.83 18.11 -3.22
N PRO A 170 16.71 18.19 -2.49
CA PRO A 170 15.59 17.27 -2.68
C PRO A 170 14.91 17.46 -4.04
N ILE A 171 14.92 18.66 -4.61
CA ILE A 171 14.32 18.94 -5.91
C ILE A 171 15.15 18.31 -7.03
N ALA A 172 16.48 18.45 -6.98
CA ALA A 172 17.37 17.83 -7.95
C ALA A 172 17.25 16.29 -7.92
N ILE A 173 17.22 15.69 -6.73
CA ILE A 173 17.03 14.24 -6.55
C ILE A 173 15.66 13.82 -7.09
N HIS A 174 14.60 14.54 -6.73
CA HIS A 174 13.24 14.24 -7.20
C HIS A 174 13.17 14.29 -8.74
N THR A 175 13.69 15.33 -9.36
CA THR A 175 13.69 15.48 -10.82
C THR A 175 14.50 14.37 -11.50
N ALA A 176 15.67 14.02 -10.97
CA ALA A 176 16.52 12.97 -11.54
C ALA A 176 15.95 11.56 -11.42
N ILE A 177 15.24 11.25 -10.32
CA ILE A 177 14.74 9.90 -10.05
C ILE A 177 13.33 9.70 -10.59
N TYR A 178 12.45 10.69 -10.45
CA TYR A 178 11.03 10.55 -10.78
C TYR A 178 10.64 11.15 -12.14
N PHE A 179 11.57 11.75 -12.87
CA PHE A 179 11.35 12.29 -14.22
C PHE A 179 10.13 13.24 -14.31
N GLY A 180 9.79 13.93 -13.24
CA GLY A 180 8.62 14.81 -13.17
C GLY A 180 7.27 14.08 -13.06
N LEU A 181 7.25 12.77 -12.89
CA LEU A 181 6.03 11.95 -12.79
C LEU A 181 5.43 11.96 -11.37
N ARG A 182 6.13 12.53 -10.41
CA ARG A 182 5.68 12.72 -9.02
C ARG A 182 5.80 14.19 -8.64
N SER A 183 4.81 14.72 -7.97
CA SER A 183 4.82 16.06 -7.35
C SER A 183 5.03 15.95 -5.85
#